data_ce6d5a4b77e9c6a2d58e88b48e4446f8
#
_entry.id   ce6d5a4b77e9c6a2d58e88b48e4446f8
#
_cell.length_a   1.000
_cell.length_b   1.000
_cell.length_c   1.000
_cell.angle_alpha   90.00
_cell.angle_beta   90.00
_cell.angle_gamma   90.00
#
_symmetry.space_group_name_H-M   'P 1'
#
loop_
_entity.id
_entity.type
_entity.pdbx_description
1 polymer ?
#
loop_
_entity_poly.entity_id
_entity_poly.type
_entity_poly.pdbx_seq_one_letter_code
_entity_poly.pdbx_strand_id
1 'polypeptide(L)'
;QPQGRALFSGLYVNELMLKLTVREDPLPELYDVLAETMKTICCKANHIAALRRFEWTLLTRLGFAPDLFHDGNGNEINGEETYWLTPEEAVMPLVEADRFHALNKGVSVLGATLIDLREGSFVHQESLGQALKVIRLLIDNLLPEGIKSRQVLQQLQQFGLGS
;
A
#
# COMPACT_ATOMS: atom_id res chain seq x y z
N GLN A 1 10.35 -2.37 -20.40
CA GLN A 1 10.58 -3.82 -20.42
C GLN A 1 10.08 -4.48 -19.15
N PRO A 2 9.43 -5.65 -19.25
CA PRO A 2 8.97 -6.36 -18.05
C PRO A 2 10.11 -6.67 -17.06
N GLN A 3 11.29 -7.00 -17.56
CA GLN A 3 12.46 -7.27 -16.73
C GLN A 3 12.93 -6.03 -15.98
N GLY A 4 12.87 -4.86 -16.62
CA GLY A 4 13.23 -3.60 -15.98
C GLY A 4 12.28 -3.27 -14.85
N ARG A 5 10.97 -3.44 -15.06
CA ARG A 5 9.97 -3.21 -14.02
C ARG A 5 10.11 -4.17 -12.86
N ALA A 6 10.38 -5.44 -13.13
CA ALA A 6 10.60 -6.44 -12.09
C ALA A 6 11.83 -6.09 -11.25
N LEU A 7 12.91 -5.61 -11.90
CA LEU A 7 14.10 -5.17 -11.18
C LEU A 7 13.81 -3.99 -10.26
N PHE A 8 13.13 -2.95 -10.76
CA PHE A 8 12.77 -1.79 -9.94
C PHE A 8 11.82 -2.17 -8.81
N SER A 9 10.88 -3.08 -9.05
CA SER A 9 9.99 -3.58 -8.00
C SER A 9 10.77 -4.30 -6.92
N GLY A 10 11.76 -5.11 -7.29
CA GLY A 10 12.64 -5.79 -6.34
C GLY A 10 13.48 -4.82 -5.51
N LEU A 11 14.04 -3.79 -6.15
CA LEU A 11 14.80 -2.74 -5.47
C LEU A 11 13.91 -1.97 -4.49
N TYR A 12 12.70 -1.64 -4.91
CA TYR A 12 11.73 -0.96 -4.07
C TYR A 12 11.37 -1.78 -2.84
N VAL A 13 11.05 -3.06 -3.03
CA VAL A 13 10.69 -3.96 -1.93
C VAL A 13 11.83 -4.05 -0.92
N ASN A 14 13.05 -4.22 -1.42
CA ASN A 14 14.24 -4.32 -0.56
C ASN A 14 14.48 -3.01 0.21
N GLU A 15 14.39 -1.87 -0.47
CA GLU A 15 14.57 -0.57 0.16
C GLU A 15 13.51 -0.32 1.22
N LEU A 16 12.26 -0.68 0.93
CA LEU A 16 11.14 -0.54 1.85
C LEU A 16 11.38 -1.37 3.12
N MET A 17 11.78 -2.63 2.95
CA MET A 17 12.12 -3.50 4.09
C MET A 17 13.22 -2.89 4.95
N LEU A 18 14.30 -2.44 4.32
CA LEU A 18 15.44 -1.89 5.05
C LEU A 18 15.06 -0.62 5.82
N LYS A 19 14.31 0.28 5.20
CA LYS A 19 13.96 1.56 5.82
C LYS A 19 12.93 1.43 6.93
N LEU A 20 11.96 0.55 6.76
CA LEU A 20 10.88 0.38 7.75
C LEU A 20 11.27 -0.53 8.90
N THR A 21 12.25 -1.42 8.73
CA THR A 21 12.66 -2.38 9.77
C THR A 21 13.95 -2.00 10.49
N VAL A 22 14.62 -0.92 10.10
CA VAL A 22 15.93 -0.52 10.66
C VAL A 22 15.89 -0.32 12.17
N ARG A 23 14.78 0.14 12.71
CA ARG A 23 14.66 0.45 14.16
C ARG A 23 13.98 -0.66 14.94
N GLU A 24 13.56 -1.72 14.26
CA GLU A 24 12.85 -2.84 14.87
C GLU A 24 13.69 -4.09 14.74
N ASP A 25 13.54 -5.01 15.69
CA ASP A 25 14.13 -6.33 15.55
C ASP A 25 13.50 -7.00 14.32
N PRO A 26 14.31 -7.63 13.44
CA PRO A 26 13.77 -8.29 12.26
C PRO A 26 12.76 -9.37 12.66
N LEU A 27 11.58 -9.33 12.06
CA LEU A 27 10.58 -10.37 12.23
C LEU A 27 10.83 -11.44 11.17
N PRO A 28 11.12 -12.70 11.56
CA PRO A 28 11.38 -13.76 10.57
C PRO A 28 10.27 -13.92 9.54
N GLU A 29 9.03 -13.70 9.96
CA GLU A 29 7.85 -13.80 9.08
C GLU A 29 7.91 -12.82 7.91
N LEU A 30 8.50 -11.64 8.10
CA LEU A 30 8.61 -10.63 7.04
C LEU A 30 9.58 -11.08 5.96
N TYR A 31 10.63 -11.80 6.32
CA TYR A 31 11.58 -12.33 5.34
C TYR A 31 10.94 -13.42 4.49
N ASP A 32 10.06 -14.23 5.06
CA ASP A 32 9.30 -15.22 4.30
C ASP A 32 8.35 -14.55 3.31
N VAL A 33 7.65 -13.51 3.75
CA VAL A 33 6.78 -12.71 2.87
C VAL A 33 7.60 -12.06 1.76
N LEU A 34 8.78 -11.53 2.10
CA LEU A 34 9.69 -10.95 1.11
C LEU A 34 10.10 -11.97 0.06
N ALA A 35 10.51 -13.16 0.49
CA ALA A 35 10.93 -14.22 -0.42
C ALA A 35 9.81 -14.63 -1.38
N GLU A 36 8.58 -14.79 -0.87
CA GLU A 36 7.43 -15.12 -1.71
C GLU A 36 7.10 -14.00 -2.69
N THR A 37 7.18 -12.76 -2.25
CA THR A 37 6.93 -11.59 -3.11
C THR A 37 7.96 -11.52 -4.23
N MET A 38 9.23 -11.75 -3.92
CA MET A 38 10.30 -11.74 -4.93
C MET A 38 10.11 -12.84 -5.97
N LYS A 39 9.67 -14.01 -5.55
CA LYS A 39 9.35 -15.11 -6.48
C LYS A 39 8.21 -14.70 -7.43
N THR A 40 7.16 -14.09 -6.90
CA THR A 40 6.02 -13.65 -7.70
C THR A 40 6.43 -12.57 -8.71
N ILE A 41 7.26 -11.63 -8.30
CA ILE A 41 7.77 -10.57 -9.16
C ILE A 41 8.60 -11.19 -10.30
N CYS A 42 9.45 -12.14 -9.99
CA CYS A 42 10.28 -12.82 -10.99
C CYS A 42 9.46 -13.61 -12.01
N CYS A 43 8.32 -14.17 -11.58
CA CYS A 43 7.43 -14.92 -12.46
C CYS A 43 6.52 -14.02 -13.32
N LYS A 44 6.54 -12.73 -13.11
CA LYS A 44 5.87 -11.69 -13.91
C LYS A 44 4.35 -11.64 -13.87
N ALA A 45 3.68 -12.69 -13.46
CA ALA A 45 2.22 -12.70 -13.37
C ALA A 45 1.80 -11.92 -12.12
N ASN A 46 0.95 -10.91 -12.30
CA ASN A 46 0.32 -10.18 -11.19
C ASN A 46 1.31 -9.57 -10.19
N HIS A 47 2.49 -9.14 -10.65
CA HIS A 47 3.50 -8.58 -9.73
C HIS A 47 3.01 -7.31 -9.03
N ILE A 48 2.13 -6.54 -9.64
CA ILE A 48 1.56 -5.34 -9.02
C ILE A 48 0.69 -5.73 -7.82
N ALA A 49 -0.15 -6.75 -7.96
CA ALA A 49 -0.95 -7.25 -6.84
C ALA A 49 -0.04 -7.79 -5.73
N ALA A 50 1.01 -8.51 -6.09
CA ALA A 50 1.98 -9.03 -5.11
C ALA A 50 2.67 -7.89 -4.35
N LEU A 51 3.03 -6.79 -5.04
CA LEU A 51 3.59 -5.61 -4.40
C LEU A 51 2.60 -5.00 -3.41
N ARG A 52 1.34 -4.84 -3.80
CA ARG A 52 0.32 -4.27 -2.90
C ARG A 52 0.12 -5.14 -1.67
N ARG A 53 0.08 -6.47 -1.85
CA ARG A 53 -0.04 -7.40 -0.72
C ARG A 53 1.17 -7.31 0.19
N PHE A 54 2.37 -7.27 -0.36
CA PHE A 54 3.59 -7.15 0.42
C PHE A 54 3.61 -5.87 1.25
N GLU A 55 3.34 -4.74 0.60
CA GLU A 55 3.32 -3.43 1.26
C GLU A 55 2.31 -3.41 2.41
N TRP A 56 1.11 -3.91 2.17
CA TRP A 56 0.06 -3.94 3.17
C TRP A 56 0.41 -4.88 4.33
N THR A 57 0.95 -6.05 4.02
CA THR A 57 1.40 -7.00 5.05
C THR A 57 2.49 -6.38 5.92
N LEU A 58 3.46 -5.73 5.29
CA LEU A 58 4.54 -5.05 6.02
C LEU A 58 3.99 -3.97 6.95
N LEU A 59 3.14 -3.10 6.45
CA LEU A 59 2.52 -2.03 7.26
C LEU A 59 1.71 -2.60 8.41
N THR A 60 0.96 -3.67 8.16
CA THR A 60 0.14 -4.34 9.18
C THR A 60 1.02 -4.95 10.27
N ARG A 61 2.05 -5.68 9.89
CA ARG A 61 2.96 -6.36 10.83
C ARG A 61 3.74 -5.37 11.68
N LEU A 62 4.07 -4.21 11.13
CA LEU A 62 4.78 -3.17 11.87
C LEU A 62 3.84 -2.27 12.69
N GLY A 63 2.53 -2.46 12.57
CA GLY A 63 1.54 -1.72 13.35
C GLY A 63 1.16 -0.36 12.77
N PHE A 64 1.45 -0.11 11.51
CA PHE A 64 1.18 1.18 10.86
C PHE A 64 -0.07 1.19 9.98
N ALA A 65 -0.69 0.04 9.76
CA ALA A 65 -1.90 -0.05 8.95
C ALA A 65 -3.13 0.18 9.82
N PRO A 66 -4.11 0.97 9.34
CA PRO A 66 -5.38 1.11 10.06
C PRO A 66 -6.21 -0.17 10.00
N ASP A 67 -7.18 -0.29 10.90
CA ASP A 67 -8.16 -1.38 10.87
C ASP A 67 -9.02 -1.26 9.61
N LEU A 68 -9.07 -2.31 8.82
CA LEU A 68 -9.93 -2.38 7.63
C LEU A 68 -11.15 -3.30 7.83
N PHE A 69 -11.39 -3.77 9.02
CA PHE A 69 -12.59 -4.55 9.36
C PHE A 69 -13.73 -3.65 9.81
N HIS A 70 -13.42 -2.59 10.55
CA HIS A 70 -14.40 -1.67 11.11
C HIS A 70 -13.99 -0.23 10.90
N ASP A 71 -15.00 0.64 10.76
CA ASP A 71 -14.75 2.08 10.72
C ASP A 71 -14.62 2.65 12.14
N GLY A 72 -14.41 3.96 12.25
CA GLY A 72 -14.26 4.64 13.53
C GLY A 72 -15.51 4.62 14.40
N ASN A 73 -16.66 4.29 13.83
CA ASN A 73 -17.93 4.15 14.56
C ASN A 73 -18.15 2.71 15.05
N GLY A 74 -17.27 1.79 14.72
CA GLY A 74 -17.40 0.39 15.07
C GLY A 74 -18.23 -0.43 14.09
N ASN A 75 -18.65 0.13 12.97
CA ASN A 75 -19.43 -0.55 11.96
C ASN A 75 -18.50 -1.30 10.99
N GLU A 76 -18.94 -2.45 10.49
CA GLU A 76 -18.18 -3.19 9.50
C GLU A 76 -18.03 -2.38 8.21
N ILE A 77 -16.90 -2.53 7.56
CA ILE A 77 -16.64 -1.88 6.28
C ILE A 77 -17.59 -2.44 5.22
N ASN A 78 -18.33 -1.55 4.55
CA ASN A 78 -19.27 -1.89 3.50
C ASN A 78 -18.62 -1.65 2.13
N GLY A 79 -18.55 -2.68 1.30
CA GLY A 79 -17.94 -2.60 -0.02
C GLY A 79 -18.61 -1.59 -0.97
N GLU A 80 -19.85 -1.22 -0.71
CA GLU A 80 -20.58 -0.28 -1.56
C GLU A 80 -20.42 1.18 -1.13
N GLU A 81 -19.83 1.43 0.03
CA GLU A 81 -19.63 2.78 0.54
C GLU A 81 -18.24 3.30 0.22
N THR A 82 -18.09 4.62 0.25
CA THR A 82 -16.81 5.29 0.12
C THR A 82 -16.35 5.77 1.48
N TYR A 83 -15.05 5.64 1.74
CA TYR A 83 -14.45 5.97 3.03
C TYR A 83 -13.36 7.01 2.88
N TRP A 84 -13.09 7.71 3.97
CA TRP A 84 -11.95 8.61 4.10
C TRP A 84 -10.92 7.94 4.99
N LEU A 85 -9.72 7.78 4.47
CA LEU A 85 -8.63 7.10 5.17
C LEU A 85 -7.49 8.09 5.40
N THR A 86 -7.06 8.19 6.66
CA THR A 86 -5.91 9.00 7.07
C THR A 86 -4.87 8.08 7.73
N PRO A 87 -3.60 8.53 7.81
CA PRO A 87 -2.55 7.66 8.37
C PRO A 87 -2.71 7.33 9.86
N GLU A 88 -3.33 8.21 10.63
CA GLU A 88 -3.29 8.10 12.09
C GLU A 88 -4.65 7.86 12.73
N GLU A 89 -5.71 7.96 11.98
CA GLU A 89 -7.06 7.83 12.51
C GLU A 89 -7.79 6.65 11.89
N ALA A 90 -8.86 6.21 12.55
CA ALA A 90 -9.70 5.16 12.02
C ALA A 90 -10.37 5.62 10.72
N VAL A 91 -10.61 4.66 9.82
CA VAL A 91 -11.33 4.91 8.57
C VAL A 91 -12.73 5.39 8.90
N MET A 92 -13.21 6.43 8.22
CA MET A 92 -14.54 6.99 8.43
C MET A 92 -15.32 7.01 7.11
N PRO A 93 -16.66 6.82 7.18
CA PRO A 93 -17.47 7.05 5.97
C PRO A 93 -17.25 8.46 5.44
N LEU A 94 -17.14 8.58 4.12
CA LEU A 94 -16.80 9.86 3.48
C LEU A 94 -17.81 10.96 3.83
N VAL A 95 -19.09 10.62 3.92
CA VAL A 95 -20.14 11.59 4.29
C VAL A 95 -19.92 12.21 5.67
N GLU A 96 -19.36 11.44 6.60
CA GLU A 96 -19.04 11.93 7.95
C GLU A 96 -17.71 12.66 8.01
N ALA A 97 -16.79 12.30 7.10
CA ALA A 97 -15.46 12.86 7.06
C ALA A 97 -15.39 14.25 6.44
N ASP A 98 -16.44 14.70 5.74
CA ASP A 98 -16.48 16.00 5.07
C ASP A 98 -16.14 17.17 5.99
N ARG A 99 -16.44 17.03 7.27
CA ARG A 99 -16.13 18.08 8.27
C ARG A 99 -14.62 18.21 8.52
N PHE A 100 -13.86 17.17 8.23
CA PHE A 100 -12.44 17.08 8.57
C PHE A 100 -11.52 17.02 7.34
N HIS A 101 -12.08 17.01 6.15
CA HIS A 101 -11.34 16.93 4.89
C HIS A 101 -10.20 17.95 4.78
N ALA A 102 -10.46 19.17 5.21
CA ALA A 102 -9.50 20.27 5.09
C ALA A 102 -8.41 20.22 6.16
N LEU A 103 -8.60 19.44 7.21
CA LEU A 103 -7.69 19.43 8.36
C LEU A 103 -6.68 18.29 8.34
N ASN A 104 -7.06 17.14 7.77
CA ASN A 104 -6.21 15.95 7.80
C ASN A 104 -5.90 15.47 6.39
N LYS A 105 -4.64 15.17 6.16
CA LYS A 105 -4.18 14.59 4.91
C LYS A 105 -4.69 13.15 4.82
N GLY A 106 -5.43 12.85 3.76
CA GLY A 106 -6.01 11.53 3.58
C GLY A 106 -6.40 11.28 2.13
N VAL A 107 -7.03 10.15 1.90
CA VAL A 107 -7.53 9.77 0.58
C VAL A 107 -8.95 9.23 0.71
N SER A 108 -9.76 9.46 -0.34
CA SER A 108 -11.04 8.78 -0.46
C SER A 108 -10.81 7.43 -1.13
N VAL A 109 -11.45 6.38 -0.61
CA VAL A 109 -11.24 5.01 -1.08
C VAL A 109 -12.57 4.25 -0.99
N LEU A 110 -12.81 3.39 -1.99
CA LEU A 110 -13.99 2.52 -1.96
C LEU A 110 -13.86 1.45 -0.90
N GLY A 111 -14.97 1.11 -0.25
CA GLY A 111 -15.01 -0.01 0.69
C GLY A 111 -14.55 -1.31 0.06
N ALA A 112 -14.89 -1.53 -1.21
CA ALA A 112 -14.43 -2.72 -1.94
C ALA A 112 -12.89 -2.80 -1.99
N THR A 113 -12.22 -1.67 -2.14
CA THR A 113 -10.74 -1.61 -2.12
C THR A 113 -10.20 -1.97 -0.75
N LEU A 114 -10.82 -1.46 0.30
CA LEU A 114 -10.42 -1.77 1.68
C LEU A 114 -10.55 -3.27 1.96
N ILE A 115 -11.64 -3.88 1.48
CA ILE A 115 -11.87 -5.32 1.62
C ILE A 115 -10.81 -6.10 0.83
N ASP A 116 -10.53 -5.69 -0.40
CA ASP A 116 -9.51 -6.34 -1.24
C ASP A 116 -8.12 -6.26 -0.60
N LEU A 117 -7.75 -5.11 -0.04
CA LEU A 117 -6.49 -4.95 0.69
C LEU A 117 -6.43 -5.88 1.91
N ARG A 118 -7.49 -5.89 2.69
CA ARG A 118 -7.59 -6.71 3.89
C ARG A 118 -7.44 -8.20 3.57
N GLU A 119 -8.13 -8.64 2.52
CA GLU A 119 -8.11 -10.05 2.11
C GLU A 119 -6.85 -10.42 1.32
N GLY A 120 -6.15 -9.43 0.78
CA GLY A 120 -4.98 -9.67 -0.06
C GLY A 120 -5.30 -10.21 -1.44
N SER A 121 -6.55 -10.06 -1.88
CA SER A 121 -7.02 -10.55 -3.17
C SER A 121 -7.73 -9.42 -3.91
N PHE A 122 -7.12 -8.93 -5.00
CA PHE A 122 -7.62 -7.78 -5.74
C PHE A 122 -8.55 -8.24 -6.86
N VAL A 123 -9.83 -8.40 -6.50
CA VAL A 123 -10.87 -8.87 -7.41
C VAL A 123 -11.29 -7.78 -8.39
N HIS A 124 -11.29 -6.52 -7.93
CA HIS A 124 -11.71 -5.38 -8.74
C HIS A 124 -10.47 -4.69 -9.31
N GLN A 125 -10.49 -4.40 -10.61
CA GLN A 125 -9.37 -3.75 -11.28
C GLN A 125 -9.04 -2.38 -10.67
N GLU A 126 -10.07 -1.67 -10.25
CA GLU A 126 -9.93 -0.34 -9.64
C GLU A 126 -9.23 -0.39 -8.29
N SER A 127 -9.30 -1.52 -7.61
CA SER A 127 -8.72 -1.67 -6.27
C SER A 127 -7.19 -1.53 -6.27
N LEU A 128 -6.52 -1.96 -7.34
CA LEU A 128 -5.06 -1.84 -7.41
C LEU A 128 -4.60 -0.38 -7.42
N GLY A 129 -5.27 0.46 -8.20
CA GLY A 129 -4.95 1.88 -8.26
C GLY A 129 -5.26 2.61 -6.97
N GLN A 130 -6.39 2.31 -6.36
CA GLN A 130 -6.77 2.93 -5.09
C GLN A 130 -5.89 2.41 -3.94
N ALA A 131 -5.56 1.13 -3.94
CA ALA A 131 -4.64 0.56 -2.96
C ALA A 131 -3.29 1.26 -3.02
N LEU A 132 -2.81 1.59 -4.22
CA LEU A 132 -1.57 2.33 -4.38
C LEU A 132 -1.63 3.69 -3.69
N LYS A 133 -2.74 4.42 -3.84
CA LYS A 133 -2.92 5.72 -3.18
C LYS A 133 -2.91 5.59 -1.66
N VAL A 134 -3.59 4.59 -1.13
CA VAL A 134 -3.62 4.31 0.31
C VAL A 134 -2.22 4.01 0.83
N ILE A 135 -1.53 3.11 0.17
CA ILE A 135 -0.20 2.67 0.58
C ILE A 135 0.81 3.80 0.49
N ARG A 136 0.76 4.60 -0.58
CA ARG A 136 1.63 5.77 -0.72
C ARG A 136 1.41 6.77 0.42
N LEU A 137 0.16 7.02 0.77
CA LEU A 137 -0.16 7.92 1.87
C LEU A 137 0.48 7.43 3.17
N LEU A 138 0.33 6.14 3.48
CA LEU A 138 0.87 5.56 4.70
C LEU A 138 2.40 5.56 4.71
N ILE A 139 3.02 5.17 3.61
CA ILE A 139 4.48 5.13 3.50
C ILE A 139 5.07 6.55 3.55
N ASP A 140 4.49 7.49 2.84
CA ASP A 140 4.97 8.89 2.83
C ASP A 140 4.84 9.53 4.21
N ASN A 141 3.84 9.14 4.99
CA ASN A 141 3.71 9.59 6.37
C ASN A 141 4.81 9.03 7.27
N LEU A 142 5.26 7.81 7.02
CA LEU A 142 6.33 7.16 7.78
C LEU A 142 7.72 7.58 7.31
N LEU A 143 7.88 7.81 6.03
CA LEU A 143 9.15 8.13 5.38
C LEU A 143 9.02 9.42 4.58
N PRO A 144 9.05 10.59 5.25
CA PRO A 144 8.86 11.86 4.54
C PRO A 144 9.89 12.11 3.44
N GLU A 145 11.08 11.52 3.55
CA GLU A 145 12.12 11.63 2.53
C GLU A 145 11.88 10.76 1.31
N GLY A 146 10.91 9.83 1.40
CA GLY A 146 10.52 8.99 0.29
C GLY A 146 11.40 7.76 0.07
N ILE A 147 11.14 7.09 -1.02
CA ILE A 147 11.82 5.87 -1.46
C ILE A 147 12.55 6.17 -2.77
N LYS A 148 13.88 5.99 -2.79
CA LYS A 148 14.70 6.32 -3.95
C LYS A 148 14.32 5.51 -5.19
N SER A 149 14.13 4.22 -5.05
CA SER A 149 13.79 3.35 -6.18
C SER A 149 12.47 3.76 -6.82
N ARG A 150 11.49 4.18 -6.01
CA ARG A 150 10.21 4.69 -6.51
C ARG A 150 10.39 5.98 -7.30
N GLN A 151 11.23 6.87 -6.80
CA GLN A 151 11.53 8.14 -7.47
C GLN A 151 12.21 7.90 -8.83
N VAL A 152 13.16 6.99 -8.87
CA VAL A 152 13.86 6.63 -10.12
C VAL A 152 12.85 6.05 -11.12
N LEU A 153 11.96 5.16 -10.67
CA LEU A 153 10.94 4.57 -11.53
C LEU A 153 10.01 5.63 -12.11
N GLN A 154 9.59 6.58 -11.28
CA GLN A 154 8.74 7.69 -11.72
C GLN A 154 9.45 8.54 -12.79
N GLN A 155 10.72 8.85 -12.59
CA GLN A 155 11.51 9.60 -13.55
C GLN A 155 11.63 8.86 -14.89
N LEU A 156 11.88 7.56 -14.84
CA LEU A 156 11.95 6.73 -16.04
C LEU A 156 10.62 6.70 -16.78
N GLN A 157 9.51 6.66 -16.06
CA GLN A 157 8.17 6.70 -16.65
C GLN A 157 7.90 8.04 -17.35
N GLN A 158 8.34 9.16 -16.75
CA GLN A 158 8.20 10.48 -17.36
C GLN A 158 8.93 10.58 -18.69
N PHE A 159 10.07 9.92 -18.82
CA PHE A 159 10.82 9.89 -20.06
C PHE A 159 10.41 8.76 -20.99
N GLY A 160 9.35 8.00 -20.65
CA GLY A 160 8.89 6.89 -21.46
C GLY A 160 9.79 5.64 -21.45
N LEU A 161 10.73 5.58 -20.52
CA LEU A 161 11.71 4.50 -20.45
C LEU A 161 11.28 3.33 -19.57
N GLY A 162 10.20 3.48 -18.82
CA GLY A 162 9.73 2.46 -17.88
C GLY A 162 8.52 1.66 -18.36
N SER A 163 8.07 1.91 -19.57
CA SER A 163 6.88 1.25 -20.11
C SER A 163 7.16 -0.12 -20.70
#